data_fe885177b6670ddf11351129ff8bf308
#
_entry.id   fe885177b6670ddf11351129ff8bf308
#
_cell.length_a   1.000
_cell.length_b   1.000
_cell.length_c   1.000
_cell.angle_alpha   90.00
_cell.angle_beta   90.00
_cell.angle_gamma   90.00
#
_symmetry.space_group_name_H-M   'P 1'
#
loop_
_entity.id
_entity.type
_entity.pdbx_description
1 polymer ?
#
loop_
_entity_poly.entity_id
_entity_poly.type
_entity_poly.pdbx_seq_one_letter_code
_entity_poly.pdbx_strand_id
1 'polypeptide(L)'
;VIVDECQNLNDMELNSIMTRVGVNTKIIFCGDFRQTDLSKRYDMSGMKQFMATTDAMPSFCSVEFGPEDIVRSELVKEYILARMKYEDDYGVSA
;
A
#
# COMPACT_ATOMS: atom_id res chain seq x y z
N VAL A 1 9.14 -13.64 3.30
CA VAL A 1 9.04 -12.97 1.99
C VAL A 1 8.46 -11.58 2.16
N ILE A 2 9.10 -10.60 1.58
CA ILE A 2 8.63 -9.22 1.61
C ILE A 2 8.30 -8.80 0.17
N VAL A 3 7.08 -8.33 -0.03
CA VAL A 3 6.62 -7.82 -1.31
C VAL A 3 6.48 -6.31 -1.18
N ASP A 4 7.44 -5.57 -1.69
CA ASP A 4 7.45 -4.12 -1.61
C ASP A 4 6.75 -3.50 -2.81
N GLU A 5 6.23 -2.29 -2.62
CA GLU A 5 5.53 -1.55 -3.67
C GLU A 5 4.36 -2.34 -4.26
N CYS A 6 3.61 -3.05 -3.41
CA CYS A 6 2.57 -3.96 -3.87
C CYS A 6 1.39 -3.25 -4.53
N GLN A 7 1.23 -1.94 -4.32
CA GLN A 7 0.19 -1.16 -4.98
C GLN A 7 0.36 -1.12 -6.51
N ASN A 8 1.56 -1.44 -7.00
CA ASN A 8 1.85 -1.46 -8.43
C ASN A 8 1.57 -2.81 -9.09
N LEU A 9 1.21 -3.82 -8.31
CA LEU A 9 0.93 -5.14 -8.83
C LEU A 9 -0.52 -5.25 -9.30
N ASN A 10 -0.73 -6.01 -10.36
CA ASN A 10 -2.09 -6.30 -10.82
C ASN A 10 -2.64 -7.55 -10.11
N ASP A 11 -3.91 -7.84 -10.35
CA ASP A 11 -4.58 -8.97 -9.71
C ASP A 11 -3.90 -10.31 -10.00
N MET A 12 -3.50 -10.51 -11.23
CA MET A 12 -2.83 -11.75 -11.64
C MET A 12 -1.50 -11.94 -10.90
N GLU A 13 -0.72 -10.86 -10.75
CA GLU A 13 0.55 -10.91 -10.06
C GLU A 13 0.37 -11.18 -8.57
N LEU A 14 -0.59 -10.51 -7.94
CA LEU A 14 -0.91 -10.73 -6.52
C LEU A 14 -1.37 -12.16 -6.27
N ASN A 15 -2.25 -12.66 -7.11
CA ASN A 15 -2.73 -14.02 -7.02
C ASN A 15 -1.60 -15.04 -7.19
N SER A 16 -0.70 -14.79 -8.13
CA SER A 16 0.45 -15.65 -8.38
C SER A 16 1.37 -15.73 -7.16
N ILE A 17 1.61 -14.60 -6.50
CA ILE A 17 2.42 -14.57 -5.29
C ILE A 17 1.75 -15.35 -4.17
N MET A 18 0.48 -15.09 -3.91
CA MET A 18 -0.25 -15.72 -2.81
C MET A 18 -0.38 -17.23 -2.96
N THR A 19 -0.55 -17.70 -4.18
CA THR A 19 -0.73 -19.13 -4.42
C THR A 19 0.59 -19.91 -4.43
N ARG A 20 1.72 -19.22 -4.38
CA ARG A 20 3.05 -19.85 -4.36
C ARG A 20 3.74 -19.80 -3.01
N VAL A 21 3.08 -19.23 -2.00
CA VAL A 21 3.65 -19.18 -0.66
C VAL A 21 3.72 -20.58 -0.09
N GLY A 22 4.92 -20.96 0.36
CA GLY A 22 5.14 -22.31 0.88
C GLY A 22 4.69 -22.47 2.33
N VAL A 23 4.72 -23.70 2.79
CA VAL A 23 4.41 -24.03 4.19
C VAL A 23 5.46 -23.40 5.10
N ASN A 24 5.01 -22.88 6.24
CA ASN A 24 5.87 -22.23 7.25
C ASN A 24 6.55 -20.97 6.73
N THR A 25 5.95 -20.31 5.73
CA THR A 25 6.45 -19.07 5.17
C THR A 25 5.61 -17.92 5.67
N LYS A 26 6.27 -16.83 6.07
CA LYS A 26 5.60 -15.56 6.37
C LYS A 26 5.76 -14.64 5.17
N ILE A 27 4.70 -13.90 4.87
CA ILE A 27 4.73 -12.95 3.76
C ILE A 27 4.22 -11.60 4.26
N ILE A 28 4.91 -10.54 3.86
CA ILE A 28 4.57 -9.17 4.22
C ILE A 28 4.41 -8.38 2.94
N PHE A 29 3.25 -7.75 2.79
CA PHE A 29 2.98 -6.86 1.67
C PHE A 29 3.13 -5.42 2.14
N CYS A 30 3.97 -4.66 1.46
CA CYS A 30 4.21 -3.26 1.75
C CYS A 30 3.76 -2.41 0.57
N GLY A 31 2.99 -1.37 0.84
CA GLY A 31 2.51 -0.50 -0.22
C GLY A 31 2.11 0.86 0.29
N ASP A 32 2.08 1.82 -0.60
CA ASP A 32 1.64 3.18 -0.34
C ASP A 32 0.51 3.53 -1.29
N PHE A 33 -0.71 3.58 -0.77
CA PHE A 33 -1.90 3.81 -1.58
C PHE A 33 -2.19 5.29 -1.79
N ARG A 34 -1.46 6.16 -1.13
CA ARG A 34 -1.64 7.60 -1.29
C ARG A 34 -1.14 8.11 -2.64
N GLN A 35 -0.18 7.39 -3.22
CA GLN A 35 0.41 7.75 -4.51
C GLN A 35 -0.35 7.17 -5.68
N THR A 36 -1.41 6.41 -5.42
CA THR A 36 -2.25 5.86 -6.47
C THR A 36 -3.54 6.66 -6.56
N ASP A 37 -4.01 6.87 -7.76
CA ASP A 37 -5.36 7.38 -7.99
C ASP A 37 -6.31 6.22 -7.71
N LEU A 38 -6.86 6.20 -6.51
CA LEU A 38 -7.68 5.07 -6.05
C LEU A 38 -8.93 4.87 -6.87
N SER A 39 -9.43 5.92 -7.54
CA SER A 39 -10.62 5.79 -8.35
C SER A 39 -10.36 5.12 -9.71
N LYS A 40 -9.12 5.16 -10.18
CA LYS A 40 -8.74 4.61 -11.49
C LYS A 40 -7.76 3.47 -11.37
N ARG A 41 -6.59 3.72 -10.76
CA ARG A 41 -5.53 2.71 -10.69
C ARG A 41 -5.85 1.60 -9.72
N TYR A 42 -6.61 1.89 -8.70
CA TYR A 42 -7.00 0.92 -7.70
C TYR A 42 -7.73 -0.25 -8.33
N ASP A 43 -8.70 0.06 -9.19
CA ASP A 43 -9.46 -0.96 -9.90
C ASP A 43 -8.60 -1.70 -10.91
N MET A 44 -7.64 -1.03 -11.52
CA MET A 44 -6.76 -1.64 -12.52
C MET A 44 -5.69 -2.52 -11.88
N SER A 45 -5.25 -2.18 -10.67
CA SER A 45 -4.18 -2.92 -10.01
C SER A 45 -4.64 -4.19 -9.31
N GLY A 46 -5.95 -4.33 -9.09
CA GLY A 46 -6.47 -5.47 -8.35
C GLY A 46 -6.30 -5.34 -6.83
N MET A 47 -5.77 -4.24 -6.34
CA MET A 47 -5.53 -4.07 -4.91
C MET A 47 -6.81 -4.02 -4.09
N LYS A 48 -7.87 -3.43 -4.64
CA LYS A 48 -9.15 -3.37 -3.96
C LYS A 48 -9.68 -4.77 -3.68
N GLN A 49 -9.62 -5.63 -4.68
CA GLN A 49 -10.06 -7.00 -4.59
C GLN A 49 -9.15 -7.81 -3.65
N PHE A 50 -7.85 -7.58 -3.75
CA PHE A 50 -6.87 -8.24 -2.90
C PHE A 50 -7.10 -7.88 -1.42
N MET A 51 -7.27 -6.60 -1.12
CA MET A 51 -7.50 -6.16 0.25
C MET A 51 -8.81 -6.67 0.82
N ALA A 52 -9.86 -6.68 0.02
CA ALA A 52 -11.13 -7.24 0.44
C ALA A 52 -11.01 -8.73 0.75
N THR A 53 -10.26 -9.46 -0.07
CA THR A 53 -10.03 -10.88 0.13
C THR A 53 -9.22 -11.14 1.40
N THR A 54 -8.13 -10.41 1.61
CA THR A 54 -7.28 -10.61 2.79
C THR A 54 -7.97 -10.18 4.08
N ASP A 55 -8.86 -9.19 4.03
CA ASP A 55 -9.64 -8.79 5.20
C ASP A 55 -10.55 -9.92 5.69
N ALA A 56 -10.93 -10.82 4.81
CA ALA A 56 -11.75 -11.98 5.17
C ALA A 56 -10.92 -13.16 5.69
N MET A 57 -9.59 -13.06 5.67
CA MET A 57 -8.70 -14.14 6.07
C MET A 57 -8.27 -13.98 7.54
N PRO A 58 -8.56 -14.96 8.41
CA PRO A 58 -8.15 -14.85 9.82
C PRO A 58 -6.64 -14.79 10.02
N SER A 59 -5.86 -15.33 9.10
CA SER A 59 -4.39 -15.35 9.19
C SER A 59 -3.72 -14.09 8.70
N PHE A 60 -4.49 -13.12 8.22
CA PHE A 60 -3.97 -11.89 7.64
C PHE A 60 -4.27 -10.71 8.55
N CYS A 61 -3.26 -9.86 8.74
CA CYS A 61 -3.39 -8.69 9.59
C CYS A 61 -2.92 -7.46 8.82
N SER A 62 -3.69 -6.38 8.89
CA SER A 62 -3.34 -5.11 8.25
C SER A 62 -2.88 -4.11 9.29
N VAL A 63 -1.80 -3.40 8.95
CA VAL A 63 -1.29 -2.29 9.76
C VAL A 63 -1.18 -1.07 8.85
N GLU A 64 -1.75 0.03 9.29
CA GLU A 64 -1.72 1.29 8.55
C GLU A 64 -0.89 2.31 9.31
N PHE A 65 0.07 2.92 8.61
CA PHE A 65 0.92 3.96 9.21
C PHE A 65 0.40 5.34 8.80
N GLY A 66 0.36 6.24 9.77
CA GLY A 66 0.00 7.63 9.53
C GLY A 66 1.23 8.54 9.56
N PRO A 67 1.03 9.85 9.36
CA PRO A 67 2.13 10.82 9.39
C PRO A 67 2.91 10.80 10.71
N GLU A 68 2.28 10.48 11.81
CA GLU A 68 2.91 10.39 13.12
C GLU A 68 3.92 9.24 13.22
N ASP A 69 3.86 8.30 12.30
CA ASP A 69 4.75 7.15 12.30
C ASP A 69 5.99 7.35 11.43
N ILE A 70 6.16 8.55 10.88
CA ILE A 70 7.31 8.86 10.04
C ILE A 70 8.57 8.91 10.88
N VAL A 71 9.50 7.99 10.61
CA VAL A 71 10.78 7.90 11.31
C VAL A 71 11.87 8.34 10.35
N ARG A 72 12.08 9.64 10.25
CA ARG A 72 13.04 10.24 9.33
C ARG A 72 13.66 11.47 9.97
N SER A 73 14.65 12.07 9.30
CA SER A 73 15.22 13.32 9.77
C SER A 73 14.13 14.41 9.81
N GLU A 74 14.33 15.41 10.66
CA GLU A 74 13.36 16.49 10.79
C GLU A 74 13.09 17.19 9.46
N LEU A 75 14.13 17.42 8.68
CA LEU A 75 13.96 18.06 7.38
C LEU A 75 13.10 17.23 6.42
N VAL A 76 13.37 15.94 6.34
CA VAL A 76 12.60 15.05 5.46
C VAL A 76 11.16 14.93 5.92
N LYS A 77 10.97 14.79 7.22
CA LYS A 77 9.63 14.73 7.81
C LYS A 77 8.84 16.01 7.51
N GLU A 78 9.47 17.15 7.68
CA GLU A 78 8.87 18.45 7.40
C GLU A 78 8.46 18.56 5.92
N TYR A 79 9.34 18.13 5.04
CA TYR A 79 9.05 18.13 3.61
C TYR A 79 7.85 17.25 3.27
N ILE A 80 7.82 16.05 3.80
CA ILE A 80 6.72 15.10 3.54
C ILE A 80 5.39 15.69 4.00
N LEU A 81 5.36 16.25 5.20
CA LEU A 81 4.13 16.82 5.74
C LEU A 81 3.67 18.05 4.96
N ALA A 82 4.61 18.89 4.56
CA ALA A 82 4.31 20.07 3.75
C ALA A 82 3.77 19.68 2.38
N ARG A 83 4.34 18.66 1.78
CA ARG A 83 3.88 18.15 0.48
C ARG A 83 2.46 17.60 0.55
N MET A 84 2.17 16.87 1.62
CA MET A 84 0.83 16.34 1.85
C MET A 84 -0.20 17.47 1.97
N LYS A 85 0.14 18.51 2.71
CA LYS A 85 -0.75 19.66 2.87
C LYS A 85 -0.99 20.37 1.54
N TYR A 86 0.04 20.51 0.72
CA TYR A 86 -0.09 21.10 -0.60
C TYR A 86 -1.07 20.32 -1.47
N GLU A 87 -0.94 19.00 -1.47
CA GLU A 87 -1.82 18.14 -2.25
C GLU A 87 -3.27 18.22 -1.77
N ASP A 88 -3.48 18.29 -0.46
CA ASP A 88 -4.82 18.42 0.11
C ASP A 88 -5.46 19.78 -0.22
N ASP A 89 -4.67 20.87 -0.11
CA ASP A 89 -5.18 22.23 -0.30
C ASP A 89 -5.45 22.56 -1.76
N TYR A 90 -4.63 22.03 -2.67
CA TYR A 90 -4.69 22.40 -4.08
C TYR A 90 -5.23 21.30 -4.98
N GLY A 91 -5.59 20.16 -4.39
CA GLY A 91 -6.16 19.07 -5.16
C GLY A 91 -5.23 18.55 -6.24
N VAL A 92 -3.92 18.62 -6.01
CA VAL A 92 -2.95 18.16 -6.97
C VAL A 92 -3.01 16.65 -7.05
N SER A 93 -3.64 16.18 -8.09
CA SER A 93 -3.46 14.81 -8.50
C SER A 93 -2.44 14.86 -9.62
N ALA A 94 -1.37 14.20 -9.42
CA ALA A 94 -0.35 14.11 -10.44
C ALA A 94 -0.90 13.59 -11.76
#